data_6c35de86bee1e2bb7e47fcbed6a09093
#
_entry.id   6c35de86bee1e2bb7e47fcbed6a09093
#
_cell.length_a   1.000
_cell.length_b   1.000
_cell.length_c   1.000
_cell.angle_alpha   90.00
_cell.angle_beta   90.00
_cell.angle_gamma   90.00
#
_symmetry.space_group_name_H-M   'P 1'
#
loop_
_entity.id
_entity.type
_entity.pdbx_description
1 polymer ?
#
loop_
_entity_poly.entity_id
_entity_poly.type
_entity_poly.pdbx_seq_one_letter_code
_entity_poly.pdbx_strand_id
1 'polypeptide(L)'
;MSVFRTTIPEHADDEPLIQLVAPDGTRTPHEELDAAVAHLTGEDLRRYYRDMVMIRAADLEATSLQRQGQLGLWASALGQEAAQIGAGHAARTQDYLVPTYREHGIAWARGIEPWRLLDVWRGIAHGSYDPYELRTHPYMLVLGAQVPQAVGYAMGLQRDGLVGTGDLESDTAVLTLFGDGSSSEGEVSEGFTFAASFQAPTVFFTQNNQWAISVPTTVQSRVPLAQRSRGWGIPSVRIDGNDVLAVYGAVRLALDAAREGEGPSYIEAVTYRMAAHTTSDDPTRYRARAEEEEWAAKDPIDRLRRYLETQDEIDEEFIGHCEEEGHDLAMALHHEIHAMADPDPIEIFSHVYADPHPLVEAERAEFERYRSQFEDAGDQADAGSAADSAAADSTAAEEGRR
;
A
#
# COMPACT_ATOMS: atom_id res chain seq x y z
N MET A 1 4.60 -12.01 24.62
CA MET A 1 3.97 -10.72 24.20
C MET A 1 2.62 -10.58 24.91
N SER A 2 2.55 -9.86 26.04
CA SER A 2 1.30 -9.77 26.84
C SER A 2 0.28 -8.80 26.21
N VAL A 3 0.73 -7.87 25.37
CA VAL A 3 -0.15 -6.97 24.62
C VAL A 3 -0.99 -7.74 23.58
N PHE A 4 -0.48 -8.86 23.06
CA PHE A 4 -1.23 -9.74 22.17
C PHE A 4 -2.09 -10.71 22.96
N ARG A 5 -3.38 -10.68 22.71
CA ARG A 5 -4.36 -11.50 23.44
C ARG A 5 -4.64 -12.80 22.70
N THR A 6 -4.81 -13.86 23.48
CA THR A 6 -5.21 -15.18 22.97
C THR A 6 -6.66 -15.52 23.32
N THR A 7 -7.26 -14.79 24.27
CA THR A 7 -8.62 -15.00 24.72
C THR A 7 -9.60 -14.05 24.04
N ILE A 8 -10.79 -14.56 23.70
CA ILE A 8 -11.90 -13.75 23.21
C ILE A 8 -12.60 -13.14 24.43
N PRO A 9 -12.81 -11.81 24.49
CA PRO A 9 -13.53 -11.20 25.60
C PRO A 9 -15.01 -11.63 25.61
N GLU A 10 -15.67 -11.52 26.75
CA GLU A 10 -17.08 -11.87 26.91
C GLU A 10 -17.99 -10.99 26.05
N HIS A 11 -17.64 -9.70 25.93
CA HIS A 11 -18.32 -8.76 25.06
C HIS A 11 -17.35 -8.20 24.01
N ALA A 12 -17.84 -8.05 22.78
CA ALA A 12 -17.04 -7.54 21.66
C ALA A 12 -16.48 -6.12 21.92
N ASP A 13 -17.25 -5.30 22.63
CA ASP A 13 -16.89 -3.92 22.97
C ASP A 13 -15.77 -3.82 24.04
N ASP A 14 -15.45 -4.93 24.74
CA ASP A 14 -14.34 -4.99 25.69
C ASP A 14 -12.95 -5.11 25.00
N GLU A 15 -12.90 -5.16 23.69
CA GLU A 15 -11.63 -5.17 22.94
C GLU A 15 -10.99 -3.77 22.95
N PRO A 16 -9.87 -3.57 23.65
CA PRO A 16 -9.26 -2.25 23.72
C PRO A 16 -8.69 -1.80 22.38
N LEU A 17 -8.82 -0.52 22.10
CA LEU A 17 -8.06 0.16 21.07
C LEU A 17 -6.83 0.79 21.74
N ILE A 18 -5.64 0.28 21.41
CA ILE A 18 -4.39 0.73 22.02
C ILE A 18 -3.77 1.83 21.16
N GLN A 19 -3.36 2.91 21.83
CA GLN A 19 -2.62 4.02 21.21
C GLN A 19 -1.46 4.45 22.12
N LEU A 20 -0.44 5.06 21.55
CA LEU A 20 0.68 5.69 22.26
C LEU A 20 0.65 7.22 22.18
N VAL A 21 0.07 7.75 21.12
CA VAL A 21 -0.14 9.19 20.92
C VAL A 21 -1.62 9.41 20.61
N ALA A 22 -2.30 10.24 21.37
CA ALA A 22 -3.69 10.62 21.12
C ALA A 22 -3.81 11.59 19.93
N PRO A 23 -5.00 11.80 19.34
CA PRO A 23 -5.19 12.72 18.20
C PRO A 23 -4.75 14.17 18.45
N ASP A 24 -4.71 14.60 19.70
CA ASP A 24 -4.24 15.95 20.11
C ASP A 24 -2.72 16.02 20.31
N GLY A 25 -1.98 14.93 20.07
CA GLY A 25 -0.53 14.84 20.29
C GLY A 25 -0.13 14.41 21.71
N THR A 26 -1.09 14.18 22.61
CA THR A 26 -0.78 13.77 23.98
C THR A 26 -0.27 12.32 24.04
N ARG A 27 0.81 12.09 24.81
CA ARG A 27 1.37 10.74 25.01
C ARG A 27 0.49 9.90 25.94
N THR A 28 0.15 8.69 25.50
CA THR A 28 -0.60 7.68 26.26
C THR A 28 0.35 6.53 26.61
N PRO A 29 0.71 6.33 27.90
CA PRO A 29 1.65 5.27 28.27
C PRO A 29 1.08 3.86 28.05
N HIS A 30 1.95 2.97 27.55
CA HIS A 30 1.65 1.54 27.44
C HIS A 30 2.96 0.74 27.59
N GLU A 31 3.13 0.00 28.69
CA GLU A 31 4.40 -0.60 29.12
C GLU A 31 5.16 -1.34 27.99
N GLU A 32 4.50 -2.28 27.30
CA GLU A 32 5.18 -3.08 26.28
C GLU A 32 5.45 -2.29 24.99
N LEU A 33 4.49 -1.48 24.54
CA LEU A 33 4.69 -0.68 23.34
C LEU A 33 5.69 0.45 23.58
N ASP A 34 5.72 1.05 24.78
CA ASP A 34 6.74 2.03 25.17
C ASP A 34 8.15 1.42 25.11
N ALA A 35 8.32 0.19 25.61
CA ALA A 35 9.58 -0.53 25.51
C ALA A 35 9.97 -0.83 24.05
N ALA A 36 8.99 -1.18 23.22
CA ALA A 36 9.23 -1.48 21.81
C ALA A 36 9.68 -0.26 20.99
N VAL A 37 9.25 0.96 21.36
CA VAL A 37 9.59 2.21 20.69
C VAL A 37 10.70 3.00 21.37
N ALA A 38 11.19 2.57 22.54
CA ALA A 38 12.14 3.33 23.37
C ALA A 38 13.49 3.64 22.70
N HIS A 39 13.86 2.90 21.67
CA HIS A 39 15.09 3.09 20.90
C HIS A 39 14.94 4.13 19.78
N LEU A 40 13.71 4.53 19.44
CA LEU A 40 13.46 5.53 18.40
C LEU A 40 13.96 6.90 18.88
N THR A 41 14.70 7.54 18.01
CA THR A 41 15.24 8.89 18.23
C THR A 41 14.32 9.96 17.65
N GLY A 42 14.52 11.22 17.99
CA GLY A 42 13.84 12.34 17.35
C GLY A 42 14.06 12.35 15.82
N GLU A 43 15.23 11.92 15.35
CA GLU A 43 15.51 11.80 13.91
C GLU A 43 14.63 10.73 13.24
N ASP A 44 14.41 9.58 13.88
CA ASP A 44 13.51 8.55 13.37
C ASP A 44 12.08 9.08 13.27
N LEU A 45 11.62 9.80 14.27
CA LEU A 45 10.28 10.35 14.31
C LEU A 45 10.08 11.46 13.26
N ARG A 46 11.08 12.32 13.06
CA ARG A 46 11.10 13.31 11.97
C ARG A 46 11.05 12.62 10.61
N ARG A 47 11.79 11.54 10.42
CA ARG A 47 11.74 10.72 9.19
C ARG A 47 10.35 10.15 8.95
N TYR A 48 9.69 9.61 9.98
CA TYR A 48 8.32 9.08 9.83
C TYR A 48 7.32 10.18 9.44
N TYR A 49 7.43 11.34 10.04
CA TYR A 49 6.62 12.50 9.65
C TYR A 49 6.84 12.87 8.18
N ARG A 50 8.10 13.05 7.79
CA ARG A 50 8.49 13.34 6.41
C ARG A 50 7.96 12.28 5.44
N ASP A 51 8.15 11.00 5.73
CA ASP A 51 7.71 9.91 4.87
C ASP A 51 6.18 9.88 4.68
N MET A 52 5.41 10.18 5.73
CA MET A 52 3.96 10.31 5.62
C MET A 52 3.57 11.50 4.73
N VAL A 53 4.25 12.64 4.84
CA VAL A 53 4.04 13.81 3.95
C VAL A 53 4.36 13.45 2.50
N MET A 54 5.50 12.77 2.25
CA MET A 54 5.91 12.34 0.91
C MET A 54 4.85 11.44 0.26
N ILE A 55 4.39 10.41 0.99
CA ILE A 55 3.40 9.46 0.47
C ILE A 55 2.07 10.15 0.20
N ARG A 56 1.64 11.08 1.06
CA ARG A 56 0.44 11.88 0.82
C ARG A 56 0.56 12.73 -0.43
N ALA A 57 1.68 13.39 -0.65
CA ALA A 57 1.93 14.19 -1.85
C ALA A 57 1.89 13.32 -3.12
N ALA A 58 2.55 12.16 -3.10
CA ALA A 58 2.52 11.19 -4.20
C ALA A 58 1.11 10.67 -4.49
N ASP A 59 0.32 10.36 -3.45
CA ASP A 59 -1.05 9.86 -3.56
C ASP A 59 -2.01 10.90 -4.17
N LEU A 60 -1.87 12.16 -3.77
CA LEU A 60 -2.65 13.26 -4.33
C LEU A 60 -2.30 13.50 -5.80
N GLU A 61 -1.00 13.47 -6.17
CA GLU A 61 -0.59 13.59 -7.57
C GLU A 61 -1.05 12.40 -8.41
N ALA A 62 -0.98 11.18 -7.91
CA ALA A 62 -1.50 10.01 -8.60
C ALA A 62 -3.02 10.13 -8.87
N THR A 63 -3.77 10.71 -7.93
CA THR A 63 -5.18 11.04 -8.14
C THR A 63 -5.37 12.09 -9.24
N SER A 64 -4.51 13.10 -9.28
CA SER A 64 -4.49 14.14 -10.32
C SER A 64 -4.17 13.54 -11.70
N LEU A 65 -3.13 12.73 -11.80
CA LEU A 65 -2.72 12.01 -13.01
C LEU A 65 -3.83 11.09 -13.55
N GLN A 66 -4.55 10.39 -12.66
CA GLN A 66 -5.70 9.59 -13.08
C GLN A 66 -6.80 10.46 -13.70
N ARG A 67 -7.12 11.61 -13.12
CA ARG A 67 -8.13 12.54 -13.68
C ARG A 67 -7.71 13.13 -15.02
N GLN A 68 -6.41 13.21 -15.28
CA GLN A 68 -5.84 13.62 -16.56
C GLN A 68 -5.78 12.47 -17.59
N GLY A 69 -6.21 11.25 -17.21
CA GLY A 69 -6.20 10.08 -18.08
C GLY A 69 -4.83 9.40 -18.23
N GLN A 70 -3.85 9.78 -17.39
CA GLN A 70 -2.52 9.16 -17.39
C GLN A 70 -2.50 7.81 -16.67
N LEU A 71 -3.43 7.58 -15.76
CA LEU A 71 -3.63 6.30 -15.10
C LEU A 71 -5.05 5.80 -15.39
N GLY A 72 -5.21 4.48 -15.55
CA GLY A 72 -6.53 3.86 -15.73
C GLY A 72 -7.37 3.93 -14.46
N LEU A 73 -6.72 3.78 -13.30
CA LEU A 73 -7.33 3.81 -11.97
C LEU A 73 -6.30 4.27 -10.96
N TRP A 74 -6.74 4.73 -9.78
CA TRP A 74 -5.89 4.89 -8.61
C TRP A 74 -6.63 4.52 -7.33
N ALA A 75 -5.95 3.84 -6.42
CA ALA A 75 -6.46 3.44 -5.11
C ALA A 75 -5.74 4.24 -4.02
N SER A 76 -6.29 5.37 -3.64
CA SER A 76 -5.70 6.28 -2.67
C SER A 76 -5.56 5.65 -1.27
N ALA A 77 -4.42 5.88 -0.62
CA ALA A 77 -4.14 5.49 0.76
C ALA A 77 -4.39 6.64 1.77
N LEU A 78 -5.01 7.73 1.34
CA LEU A 78 -5.25 8.91 2.16
C LEU A 78 -5.90 8.56 3.51
N GLY A 79 -5.27 8.96 4.61
CA GLY A 79 -5.67 8.67 5.98
C GLY A 79 -5.06 7.39 6.58
N GLN A 80 -4.30 6.61 5.80
CA GLN A 80 -3.68 5.34 6.22
C GLN A 80 -2.14 5.42 6.30
N GLU A 81 -1.57 6.62 6.18
CA GLU A 81 -0.13 6.84 6.08
C GLU A 81 0.61 6.31 7.31
N ALA A 82 0.09 6.55 8.53
CA ALA A 82 0.72 6.07 9.77
C ALA A 82 0.72 4.54 9.88
N ALA A 83 -0.37 3.87 9.47
CA ALA A 83 -0.46 2.42 9.44
C ALA A 83 0.62 1.81 8.53
N GLN A 84 0.87 2.44 7.40
CA GLN A 84 1.82 1.93 6.40
C GLN A 84 3.26 2.29 6.73
N ILE A 85 3.54 3.54 7.09
CA ILE A 85 4.90 3.99 7.44
C ILE A 85 5.38 3.32 8.72
N GLY A 86 4.53 3.25 9.75
CA GLY A 86 4.87 2.55 10.99
C GLY A 86 5.17 1.07 10.77
N ALA A 87 4.35 0.37 10.00
CA ALA A 87 4.55 -1.05 9.69
C ALA A 87 5.78 -1.29 8.81
N GLY A 88 6.01 -0.45 7.80
CA GLY A 88 7.15 -0.57 6.90
C GLY A 88 8.48 -0.37 7.60
N HIS A 89 8.60 0.64 8.47
CA HIS A 89 9.82 0.91 9.23
C HIS A 89 10.06 -0.05 10.40
N ALA A 90 9.03 -0.76 10.89
CA ALA A 90 9.19 -1.79 11.90
C ALA A 90 9.82 -3.09 11.36
N ALA A 91 9.68 -3.34 10.06
CA ALA A 91 10.26 -4.50 9.41
C ALA A 91 11.77 -4.32 9.17
N ARG A 92 12.55 -5.38 9.39
CA ARG A 92 13.99 -5.42 9.08
C ARG A 92 14.20 -5.63 7.58
N THR A 93 15.41 -5.37 7.10
CA THR A 93 15.74 -5.50 5.67
C THR A 93 15.57 -6.91 5.14
N GLN A 94 15.81 -7.95 5.96
CA GLN A 94 15.65 -9.35 5.59
C GLN A 94 14.19 -9.82 5.58
N ASP A 95 13.27 -9.14 6.28
CA ASP A 95 11.85 -9.53 6.30
C ASP A 95 11.21 -9.39 4.93
N TYR A 96 10.27 -10.27 4.63
CA TYR A 96 9.53 -10.23 3.38
C TYR A 96 8.14 -9.60 3.60
N LEU A 97 7.83 -8.57 2.82
CA LEU A 97 6.58 -7.83 2.89
C LEU A 97 5.66 -8.21 1.74
N VAL A 98 4.40 -8.46 2.05
CA VAL A 98 3.40 -8.91 1.07
C VAL A 98 2.21 -7.95 1.10
N PRO A 99 2.28 -6.85 0.30
CA PRO A 99 1.24 -5.82 0.24
C PRO A 99 0.07 -6.24 -0.67
N THR A 100 -1.03 -5.49 -0.56
CA THR A 100 -2.05 -5.42 -1.61
C THR A 100 -1.73 -4.26 -2.58
N TYR A 101 -2.77 -3.69 -3.19
CA TYR A 101 -2.66 -2.59 -4.15
C TYR A 101 -2.71 -1.19 -3.52
N ARG A 102 -2.84 -1.08 -2.18
CA ARG A 102 -3.03 0.21 -1.49
C ARG A 102 -1.88 0.58 -0.54
N GLU A 103 -0.93 -0.30 -0.33
CA GLU A 103 0.14 -0.13 0.66
C GLU A 103 1.34 0.65 0.09
N HIS A 104 1.08 1.87 -0.42
CA HIS A 104 2.09 2.73 -1.05
C HIS A 104 3.18 3.14 -0.06
N GLY A 105 2.82 3.38 1.22
CA GLY A 105 3.77 3.71 2.28
C GLY A 105 4.69 2.53 2.66
N ILE A 106 4.22 1.28 2.52
CA ILE A 106 5.07 0.09 2.71
C ILE A 106 6.14 0.03 1.61
N ALA A 107 5.73 0.25 0.36
CA ALA A 107 6.66 0.29 -0.77
C ALA A 107 7.70 1.42 -0.60
N TRP A 108 7.26 2.61 -0.17
CA TRP A 108 8.14 3.73 0.13
C TRP A 108 9.17 3.37 1.21
N ALA A 109 8.75 2.80 2.34
CA ALA A 109 9.63 2.38 3.43
C ALA A 109 10.66 1.33 2.98
N ARG A 110 10.39 0.59 1.90
CA ARG A 110 11.31 -0.36 1.25
C ARG A 110 12.19 0.28 0.17
N GLY A 111 12.08 1.58 -0.06
CA GLY A 111 12.86 2.28 -1.08
C GLY A 111 12.35 2.05 -2.51
N ILE A 112 11.11 1.61 -2.67
CA ILE A 112 10.46 1.54 -3.98
C ILE A 112 10.02 2.94 -4.36
N GLU A 113 10.56 3.45 -5.45
CA GLU A 113 10.21 4.77 -5.98
C GLU A 113 8.73 4.80 -6.40
N PRO A 114 7.95 5.83 -6.05
CA PRO A 114 6.51 5.88 -6.31
C PRO A 114 6.12 5.69 -7.78
N TRP A 115 6.92 6.17 -8.74
CA TRP A 115 6.64 5.99 -10.16
C TRP A 115 6.56 4.51 -10.57
N ARG A 116 7.35 3.61 -9.92
CA ARG A 116 7.31 2.17 -10.15
C ARG A 116 5.98 1.53 -9.72
N LEU A 117 5.27 2.16 -8.79
CA LEU A 117 3.93 1.74 -8.40
C LEU A 117 2.88 2.23 -9.40
N LEU A 118 3.10 3.41 -9.97
CA LEU A 118 2.19 3.99 -10.97
C LEU A 118 2.20 3.22 -12.30
N ASP A 119 3.28 2.52 -12.63
CA ASP A 119 3.36 1.63 -13.80
C ASP A 119 2.23 0.63 -13.88
N VAL A 120 1.88 0.01 -12.73
CA VAL A 120 0.78 -0.95 -12.62
C VAL A 120 -0.54 -0.30 -13.00
N TRP A 121 -0.78 0.92 -12.53
CA TRP A 121 -2.01 1.66 -12.75
C TRP A 121 -2.09 2.33 -14.12
N ARG A 122 -0.96 2.53 -14.76
CA ARG A 122 -0.86 2.92 -16.16
C ARG A 122 -1.01 1.72 -17.11
N GLY A 123 -0.85 0.51 -16.63
CA GLY A 123 -0.91 -0.73 -17.42
C GLY A 123 0.38 -1.03 -18.18
N ILE A 124 1.51 -0.47 -17.75
CA ILE A 124 2.82 -0.68 -18.39
C ILE A 124 3.47 -1.96 -17.90
N ALA A 125 3.48 -2.19 -16.58
CA ALA A 125 4.13 -3.34 -15.97
C ALA A 125 3.36 -3.83 -14.73
N HIS A 126 3.67 -5.04 -14.27
CA HIS A 126 3.11 -5.61 -13.03
C HIS A 126 3.87 -5.17 -11.77
N GLY A 127 4.81 -4.27 -11.89
CA GLY A 127 5.71 -3.72 -10.88
C GLY A 127 7.12 -3.65 -11.46
N SER A 128 7.70 -2.45 -11.44
CA SER A 128 9.02 -2.19 -12.05
C SER A 128 10.14 -2.32 -11.03
N TYR A 129 10.06 -3.30 -10.13
CA TYR A 129 11.09 -3.60 -9.13
C TYR A 129 11.30 -5.11 -8.97
N ASP A 130 12.51 -5.48 -8.53
CA ASP A 130 12.83 -6.87 -8.21
C ASP A 130 12.32 -7.22 -6.79
N PRO A 131 11.33 -8.12 -6.67
CA PRO A 131 10.77 -8.49 -5.36
C PRO A 131 11.76 -9.23 -4.46
N TYR A 132 12.81 -9.85 -5.02
CA TYR A 132 13.83 -10.53 -4.24
C TYR A 132 14.86 -9.57 -3.65
N GLU A 133 15.26 -8.54 -4.42
CA GLU A 133 16.17 -7.50 -3.95
C GLU A 133 15.52 -6.65 -2.86
N LEU A 134 14.29 -6.19 -3.09
CA LEU A 134 13.56 -5.30 -2.18
C LEU A 134 12.76 -6.06 -1.11
N ARG A 135 12.80 -7.40 -1.13
CA ARG A 135 12.07 -8.23 -0.17
C ARG A 135 10.60 -7.81 -0.04
N THR A 136 9.98 -7.45 -1.17
CA THR A 136 8.61 -6.94 -1.23
C THR A 136 7.90 -7.58 -2.41
N HIS A 137 6.82 -8.30 -2.14
CA HIS A 137 5.98 -8.94 -3.16
C HIS A 137 5.35 -7.88 -4.08
N PRO A 138 5.22 -8.14 -5.38
CA PRO A 138 4.45 -7.27 -6.28
C PRO A 138 3.02 -7.04 -5.78
N TYR A 139 2.42 -5.90 -6.14
CA TYR A 139 1.06 -5.58 -5.75
C TYR A 139 0.07 -6.66 -6.14
N MET A 140 -0.74 -7.09 -5.17
CA MET A 140 -1.81 -8.05 -5.38
C MET A 140 -3.15 -7.33 -5.51
N LEU A 141 -3.75 -7.41 -6.70
CA LEU A 141 -5.05 -6.81 -6.99
C LEU A 141 -6.22 -7.73 -6.59
N VAL A 142 -5.99 -9.05 -6.57
CA VAL A 142 -6.99 -10.02 -6.14
C VAL A 142 -7.02 -10.07 -4.62
N LEU A 143 -8.15 -9.65 -4.04
CA LEU A 143 -8.32 -9.52 -2.59
C LEU A 143 -8.08 -10.84 -1.85
N GLY A 144 -7.22 -10.82 -0.84
CA GLY A 144 -6.95 -11.97 0.00
C GLY A 144 -5.95 -12.99 -0.57
N ALA A 145 -5.74 -13.03 -1.89
CA ALA A 145 -4.90 -14.03 -2.56
C ALA A 145 -3.43 -14.00 -2.09
N GLN A 146 -2.91 -12.86 -1.66
CA GLN A 146 -1.55 -12.73 -1.15
C GLN A 146 -1.34 -13.42 0.21
N VAL A 147 -2.41 -13.61 0.99
CA VAL A 147 -2.29 -14.15 2.35
C VAL A 147 -1.79 -15.59 2.37
N PRO A 148 -2.36 -16.56 1.63
CA PRO A 148 -1.80 -17.91 1.56
C PRO A 148 -0.41 -17.95 0.89
N GLN A 149 -0.10 -17.00 -0.03
CA GLN A 149 1.24 -16.90 -0.62
C GLN A 149 2.26 -16.48 0.44
N ALA A 150 1.92 -15.48 1.27
CA ALA A 150 2.75 -15.04 2.40
C ALA A 150 3.02 -16.18 3.39
N VAL A 151 1.98 -16.94 3.74
CA VAL A 151 2.11 -18.11 4.63
C VAL A 151 2.99 -19.20 4.00
N GLY A 152 2.80 -19.49 2.72
CA GLY A 152 3.64 -20.44 1.99
C GLY A 152 5.12 -20.03 1.96
N TYR A 153 5.38 -18.73 1.74
CA TYR A 153 6.74 -18.18 1.81
C TYR A 153 7.33 -18.32 3.21
N ALA A 154 6.57 -18.00 4.25
CA ALA A 154 6.98 -18.15 5.65
C ALA A 154 7.30 -19.62 6.01
N MET A 155 6.50 -20.58 5.53
CA MET A 155 6.78 -22.01 5.67
C MET A 155 8.07 -22.43 4.93
N GLY A 156 8.39 -21.77 3.81
CA GLY A 156 9.67 -21.93 3.10
C GLY A 156 10.84 -21.49 3.97
N LEU A 157 10.76 -20.30 4.60
CA LEU A 157 11.81 -19.81 5.51
C LEU A 157 12.11 -20.76 6.67
N GLN A 158 11.07 -21.39 7.26
CA GLN A 158 11.25 -22.41 8.29
C GLN A 158 12.06 -23.62 7.78
N ARG A 159 11.76 -24.09 6.56
CA ARG A 159 12.45 -25.22 5.95
C ARG A 159 13.90 -24.91 5.58
N ASP A 160 14.17 -23.66 5.25
CA ASP A 160 15.51 -23.17 4.94
C ASP A 160 16.34 -22.88 6.21
N GLY A 161 15.74 -23.01 7.41
CA GLY A 161 16.41 -22.78 8.69
C GLY A 161 16.69 -21.29 8.96
N LEU A 162 15.82 -20.41 8.49
CA LEU A 162 15.93 -18.97 8.64
C LEU A 162 14.94 -18.41 9.68
N VAL A 163 14.57 -19.23 10.68
CA VAL A 163 13.61 -18.89 11.75
C VAL A 163 14.04 -19.52 13.05
N GLY A 164 14.10 -18.74 14.13
CA GLY A 164 14.39 -19.24 15.48
C GLY A 164 15.81 -19.75 15.67
N THR A 165 16.76 -19.30 14.87
CA THR A 165 18.18 -19.71 14.97
C THR A 165 18.92 -18.94 16.05
N GLY A 166 18.40 -17.77 16.46
CA GLY A 166 19.05 -16.82 17.35
C GLY A 166 20.05 -15.90 16.64
N ASP A 167 20.18 -16.03 15.32
CA ASP A 167 20.97 -15.10 14.50
C ASP A 167 20.06 -13.98 13.97
N LEU A 168 20.21 -12.79 14.56
CA LEU A 168 19.37 -11.63 14.27
C LEU A 168 19.49 -11.12 12.82
N GLU A 169 20.56 -11.48 12.11
CA GLU A 169 20.79 -11.06 10.72
C GLU A 169 20.15 -12.03 9.70
N SER A 170 19.98 -13.29 10.09
CA SER A 170 19.42 -14.33 9.23
C SER A 170 17.95 -14.65 9.54
N ASP A 171 17.53 -14.57 10.81
CA ASP A 171 16.16 -14.87 11.21
C ASP A 171 15.18 -13.88 10.55
N THR A 172 14.22 -14.43 9.82
CA THR A 172 13.33 -13.71 8.90
C THR A 172 11.88 -14.00 9.22
N ALA A 173 11.02 -12.97 9.13
CA ALA A 173 9.58 -13.09 9.24
C ALA A 173 8.88 -12.52 7.99
N VAL A 174 7.60 -12.82 7.85
CA VAL A 174 6.76 -12.32 6.76
C VAL A 174 5.67 -11.42 7.31
N LEU A 175 5.57 -10.19 6.78
CA LEU A 175 4.49 -9.26 7.06
C LEU A 175 3.52 -9.25 5.87
N THR A 176 2.30 -9.74 6.05
CA THR A 176 1.26 -9.67 5.02
C THR A 176 0.21 -8.64 5.41
N LEU A 177 -0.12 -7.77 4.45
CA LEU A 177 -1.04 -6.67 4.66
C LEU A 177 -2.32 -6.88 3.84
N PHE A 178 -3.46 -6.46 4.41
CA PHE A 178 -4.75 -6.52 3.74
C PHE A 178 -5.76 -5.58 4.40
N GLY A 179 -6.82 -5.21 3.67
CA GLY A 179 -7.91 -4.40 4.20
C GLY A 179 -8.97 -5.22 4.94
N ASP A 180 -9.89 -4.54 5.62
CA ASP A 180 -11.04 -5.14 6.28
C ASP A 180 -11.91 -5.96 5.32
N GLY A 181 -12.11 -5.52 4.08
CA GLY A 181 -12.83 -6.26 3.05
C GLY A 181 -12.20 -7.61 2.75
N SER A 182 -10.89 -7.66 2.58
CA SER A 182 -10.14 -8.90 2.34
C SER A 182 -10.29 -9.90 3.48
N SER A 183 -10.50 -9.43 4.70
CA SER A 183 -10.69 -10.32 5.87
C SER A 183 -11.93 -11.21 5.76
N SER A 184 -12.82 -10.94 4.81
CA SER A 184 -14.03 -11.73 4.54
C SER A 184 -13.83 -12.79 3.44
N GLU A 185 -12.68 -12.76 2.75
CA GLU A 185 -12.34 -13.74 1.71
C GLU A 185 -11.92 -15.08 2.32
N GLY A 186 -12.23 -16.17 1.60
CA GLY A 186 -11.91 -17.54 2.03
C GLY A 186 -10.41 -17.75 2.19
N GLU A 187 -9.62 -17.18 1.27
CA GLU A 187 -8.15 -17.28 1.22
C GLU A 187 -7.49 -16.79 2.50
N VAL A 188 -8.03 -15.74 3.15
CA VAL A 188 -7.52 -15.26 4.44
C VAL A 188 -7.75 -16.30 5.55
N SER A 189 -8.92 -16.93 5.58
CA SER A 189 -9.24 -18.00 6.53
C SER A 189 -8.35 -19.24 6.32
N GLU A 190 -8.09 -19.60 5.08
CA GLU A 190 -7.16 -20.67 4.71
C GLU A 190 -5.74 -20.33 5.16
N GLY A 191 -5.28 -19.09 4.90
CA GLY A 191 -3.98 -18.62 5.37
C GLY A 191 -3.84 -18.72 6.89
N PHE A 192 -4.86 -18.33 7.67
CA PHE A 192 -4.86 -18.49 9.12
C PHE A 192 -4.76 -19.96 9.54
N THR A 193 -5.50 -20.85 8.86
CA THR A 193 -5.46 -22.30 9.13
C THR A 193 -4.05 -22.85 8.96
N PHE A 194 -3.41 -22.55 7.83
CA PHE A 194 -2.04 -23.01 7.57
C PHE A 194 -1.03 -22.37 8.52
N ALA A 195 -1.10 -21.05 8.71
CA ALA A 195 -0.16 -20.35 9.61
C ALA A 195 -0.23 -20.89 11.04
N ALA A 196 -1.42 -21.08 11.58
CA ALA A 196 -1.60 -21.63 12.92
C ALA A 196 -1.15 -23.08 13.02
N SER A 197 -1.48 -23.93 12.03
CA SER A 197 -1.13 -25.35 12.03
C SER A 197 0.38 -25.60 11.93
N PHE A 198 1.08 -24.79 11.16
CA PHE A 198 2.51 -24.91 10.94
C PHE A 198 3.36 -23.95 11.76
N GLN A 199 2.73 -23.10 12.60
CA GLN A 199 3.41 -22.06 13.36
C GLN A 199 4.30 -21.19 12.47
N ALA A 200 3.75 -20.83 11.28
CA ALA A 200 4.48 -20.07 10.28
C ALA A 200 4.83 -18.66 10.80
N PRO A 201 6.05 -18.13 10.58
CA PRO A 201 6.51 -16.83 11.06
C PRO A 201 5.86 -15.69 10.26
N THR A 202 4.54 -15.57 10.40
CA THR A 202 3.72 -14.62 9.63
C THR A 202 3.02 -13.63 10.54
N VAL A 203 3.21 -12.35 10.28
CA VAL A 203 2.43 -11.27 10.90
C VAL A 203 1.33 -10.85 9.94
N PHE A 204 0.09 -11.03 10.35
CA PHE A 204 -1.10 -10.59 9.63
C PHE A 204 -1.44 -9.16 10.06
N PHE A 205 -1.35 -8.21 9.16
CA PHE A 205 -1.64 -6.80 9.42
C PHE A 205 -2.87 -6.34 8.63
N THR A 206 -3.98 -6.16 9.33
CA THR A 206 -5.21 -5.67 8.71
C THR A 206 -5.33 -4.17 8.90
N GLN A 207 -5.33 -3.41 7.80
CA GLN A 207 -5.74 -2.01 7.79
C GLN A 207 -7.27 -1.95 7.77
N ASN A 208 -7.88 -1.90 8.96
CA ASN A 208 -9.32 -1.72 9.09
C ASN A 208 -9.65 -0.24 8.84
N ASN A 209 -9.82 0.10 7.55
CA ASN A 209 -10.16 1.46 7.10
C ASN A 209 -11.66 1.74 7.08
N GLN A 210 -12.45 0.91 7.75
CA GLN A 210 -13.89 0.98 7.98
C GLN A 210 -14.79 0.63 6.79
N TRP A 211 -14.26 0.53 5.57
CA TRP A 211 -15.08 0.41 4.38
C TRP A 211 -14.50 -0.55 3.32
N ALA A 212 -15.20 -1.65 3.05
CA ALA A 212 -14.96 -2.49 1.86
C ALA A 212 -15.82 -1.95 0.70
N ILE A 213 -15.24 -1.10 -0.14
CA ILE A 213 -15.95 -0.29 -1.15
C ILE A 213 -17.05 0.52 -0.45
N SER A 214 -18.30 0.05 -0.52
CA SER A 214 -19.51 0.67 0.04
C SER A 214 -20.11 -0.09 1.24
N VAL A 215 -19.42 -1.15 1.72
CA VAL A 215 -19.89 -1.96 2.85
C VAL A 215 -19.07 -1.64 4.09
N PRO A 216 -19.69 -1.10 5.16
CA PRO A 216 -18.96 -0.79 6.40
C PRO A 216 -18.53 -2.06 7.14
N THR A 217 -17.42 -1.99 7.88
CA THR A 217 -16.89 -3.13 8.66
C THR A 217 -17.90 -3.70 9.63
N THR A 218 -18.78 -2.89 10.21
CA THR A 218 -19.86 -3.33 11.12
C THR A 218 -20.89 -4.27 10.47
N VAL A 219 -21.00 -4.25 9.15
CA VAL A 219 -21.84 -5.21 8.38
C VAL A 219 -21.04 -6.48 8.07
N GLN A 220 -19.73 -6.35 7.82
CA GLN A 220 -18.85 -7.47 7.48
C GLN A 220 -18.52 -8.35 8.68
N SER A 221 -18.40 -7.78 9.86
CA SER A 221 -18.03 -8.50 11.09
C SER A 221 -18.87 -8.06 12.28
N ARG A 222 -19.32 -9.04 13.07
CA ARG A 222 -20.07 -8.81 14.32
C ARG A 222 -19.17 -8.53 15.51
N VAL A 223 -17.87 -8.77 15.37
CA VAL A 223 -16.85 -8.55 16.39
C VAL A 223 -15.66 -7.82 15.78
N PRO A 224 -14.81 -7.13 16.55
CA PRO A 224 -13.54 -6.61 16.07
C PRO A 224 -12.75 -7.69 15.33
N LEU A 225 -12.07 -7.32 14.24
CA LEU A 225 -11.37 -8.28 13.40
C LEU A 225 -10.26 -9.01 14.16
N ALA A 226 -9.62 -8.33 15.12
CA ALA A 226 -8.64 -8.93 16.04
C ALA A 226 -9.17 -10.16 16.80
N GLN A 227 -10.44 -10.17 17.15
CA GLN A 227 -11.03 -11.31 17.88
C GLN A 227 -11.21 -12.54 16.99
N ARG A 228 -11.38 -12.35 15.69
CA ARG A 228 -11.60 -13.45 14.74
C ARG A 228 -10.39 -14.38 14.66
N SER A 229 -9.17 -13.84 14.62
CA SER A 229 -7.95 -14.64 14.52
C SER A 229 -7.74 -15.58 15.72
N ARG A 230 -8.26 -15.24 16.90
CA ARG A 230 -8.17 -16.06 18.11
C ARG A 230 -8.92 -17.38 18.00
N GLY A 231 -9.92 -17.47 17.10
CA GLY A 231 -10.61 -18.72 16.78
C GLY A 231 -9.68 -19.77 16.16
N TRP A 232 -8.58 -19.36 15.54
CA TRP A 232 -7.50 -20.23 15.04
C TRP A 232 -6.34 -20.40 16.04
N GLY A 233 -6.44 -19.79 17.23
CA GLY A 233 -5.34 -19.77 18.19
C GLY A 233 -4.24 -18.75 17.88
N ILE A 234 -4.46 -17.85 16.92
CA ILE A 234 -3.51 -16.79 16.57
C ILE A 234 -3.70 -15.61 17.52
N PRO A 235 -2.67 -15.24 18.32
CA PRO A 235 -2.73 -14.10 19.23
C PRO A 235 -2.90 -12.80 18.45
N SER A 236 -3.64 -11.85 18.99
CA SER A 236 -3.96 -10.61 18.29
C SER A 236 -3.99 -9.37 19.17
N VAL A 237 -3.77 -8.22 18.54
CA VAL A 237 -3.88 -6.90 19.15
C VAL A 237 -4.70 -5.97 18.24
N ARG A 238 -5.42 -5.03 18.84
CA ARG A 238 -6.15 -3.97 18.15
C ARG A 238 -5.54 -2.62 18.53
N ILE A 239 -5.03 -1.91 17.53
CA ILE A 239 -4.31 -0.65 17.71
C ILE A 239 -4.94 0.48 16.90
N ASP A 240 -4.71 1.71 17.31
CA ASP A 240 -5.03 2.89 16.51
C ASP A 240 -4.05 3.00 15.32
N GLY A 241 -4.55 2.74 14.12
CA GLY A 241 -3.77 2.76 12.88
C GLY A 241 -3.36 4.16 12.42
N ASN A 242 -3.91 5.23 13.03
CA ASN A 242 -3.49 6.60 12.78
C ASN A 242 -2.38 7.07 13.76
N ASP A 243 -1.93 6.17 14.64
CA ASP A 243 -0.80 6.39 15.53
C ASP A 243 0.42 5.61 15.05
N VAL A 244 1.35 6.28 14.40
CA VAL A 244 2.55 5.65 13.82
C VAL A 244 3.41 4.92 14.85
N LEU A 245 3.46 5.42 16.11
CA LEU A 245 4.25 4.79 17.18
C LEU A 245 3.59 3.50 17.68
N ALA A 246 2.25 3.49 17.85
CA ALA A 246 1.53 2.29 18.23
C ALA A 246 1.64 1.21 17.13
N VAL A 247 1.55 1.61 15.86
CA VAL A 247 1.74 0.72 14.71
C VAL A 247 3.16 0.15 14.70
N TYR A 248 4.16 1.01 14.74
CA TYR A 248 5.57 0.58 14.78
C TYR A 248 5.84 -0.41 15.91
N GLY A 249 5.43 -0.06 17.15
CA GLY A 249 5.67 -0.88 18.33
C GLY A 249 5.01 -2.25 18.23
N ALA A 250 3.74 -2.31 17.82
CA ALA A 250 3.01 -3.57 17.69
C ALA A 250 3.59 -4.46 16.58
N VAL A 251 3.90 -3.89 15.41
CA VAL A 251 4.46 -4.65 14.28
C VAL A 251 5.87 -5.15 14.63
N ARG A 252 6.69 -4.33 15.27
CA ARG A 252 8.02 -4.75 15.74
C ARG A 252 7.96 -5.94 16.68
N LEU A 253 7.12 -5.88 17.74
CA LEU A 253 6.94 -6.97 18.68
C LEU A 253 6.48 -8.26 17.98
N ALA A 254 5.54 -8.14 17.04
CA ALA A 254 5.02 -9.26 16.29
C ALA A 254 6.08 -9.90 15.39
N LEU A 255 6.85 -9.08 14.67
CA LEU A 255 7.93 -9.56 13.79
C LEU A 255 9.09 -10.16 14.58
N ASP A 256 9.47 -9.57 15.72
CA ASP A 256 10.52 -10.12 16.57
C ASP A 256 10.12 -11.53 17.06
N ALA A 257 8.89 -11.70 17.57
CA ALA A 257 8.39 -13.01 17.99
C ALA A 257 8.29 -14.03 16.84
N ALA A 258 7.85 -13.59 15.67
CA ALA A 258 7.78 -14.44 14.49
C ALA A 258 9.19 -14.93 14.06
N ARG A 259 10.21 -14.06 14.08
CA ARG A 259 11.62 -14.44 13.82
C ARG A 259 12.16 -15.42 14.85
N GLU A 260 11.76 -15.27 16.11
CA GLU A 260 12.12 -16.20 17.20
C GLU A 260 11.40 -17.57 17.10
N GLY A 261 10.47 -17.71 16.14
CA GLY A 261 9.74 -18.96 15.91
C GLY A 261 8.51 -19.14 16.81
N GLU A 262 8.01 -18.07 17.43
CA GLU A 262 6.79 -18.12 18.25
C GLU A 262 5.49 -18.28 17.44
N GLY A 263 5.60 -18.35 16.10
CA GLY A 263 4.48 -18.54 15.19
C GLY A 263 3.81 -17.27 14.75
N PRO A 264 2.55 -17.36 14.21
CA PRO A 264 1.86 -16.22 13.65
C PRO A 264 1.24 -15.31 14.71
N SER A 265 1.07 -14.04 14.34
CA SER A 265 0.30 -13.06 15.11
C SER A 265 -0.57 -12.20 14.20
N TYR A 266 -1.58 -11.54 14.76
CA TYR A 266 -2.52 -10.71 14.03
C TYR A 266 -2.63 -9.31 14.64
N ILE A 267 -2.59 -8.30 13.78
CA ILE A 267 -2.75 -6.89 14.17
C ILE A 267 -3.94 -6.31 13.40
N GLU A 268 -4.93 -5.77 14.13
CA GLU A 268 -5.96 -4.91 13.57
C GLU A 268 -5.57 -3.45 13.80
N ALA A 269 -5.13 -2.77 12.75
CA ALA A 269 -4.87 -1.34 12.75
C ALA A 269 -6.14 -0.60 12.32
N VAL A 270 -6.83 0.01 13.28
CA VAL A 270 -8.07 0.75 13.05
C VAL A 270 -7.71 2.12 12.50
N THR A 271 -8.09 2.38 11.28
CA THR A 271 -7.82 3.62 10.55
C THR A 271 -9.05 4.03 9.76
N TYR A 272 -8.91 4.95 8.82
CA TYR A 272 -10.00 5.38 7.96
C TYR A 272 -9.52 5.73 6.55
N ARG A 273 -10.24 5.24 5.54
CA ARG A 273 -10.02 5.64 4.16
C ARG A 273 -10.69 6.99 3.92
N MET A 274 -9.93 8.07 3.97
CA MET A 274 -10.46 9.44 3.79
C MET A 274 -10.88 9.73 2.34
N ALA A 275 -10.25 9.08 1.37
CA ALA A 275 -10.62 9.19 -0.05
C ALA A 275 -11.72 8.20 -0.46
N ALA A 276 -12.18 8.27 -1.71
CA ALA A 276 -12.99 7.24 -2.35
C ALA A 276 -12.26 5.87 -2.35
N HIS A 277 -13.00 4.78 -2.60
CA HIS A 277 -12.37 3.46 -2.71
C HIS A 277 -11.31 3.43 -3.80
N THR A 278 -11.66 3.95 -4.94
CA THR A 278 -10.76 4.25 -6.06
C THR A 278 -11.25 5.53 -6.75
N THR A 279 -10.48 6.06 -7.68
CA THR A 279 -10.87 7.25 -8.45
C THR A 279 -12.12 7.09 -9.31
N SER A 280 -12.60 5.85 -9.49
CA SER A 280 -13.87 5.55 -10.19
C SER A 280 -15.08 5.41 -9.26
N ASP A 281 -14.88 5.59 -7.93
CA ASP A 281 -15.92 5.46 -6.91
C ASP A 281 -16.45 6.83 -6.46
N ASP A 282 -17.73 6.88 -6.07
CA ASP A 282 -18.38 8.05 -5.48
C ASP A 282 -18.83 7.74 -4.04
N PRO A 283 -18.00 8.08 -3.02
CA PRO A 283 -18.30 7.78 -1.63
C PRO A 283 -19.50 8.54 -1.07
N THR A 284 -19.91 9.64 -1.70
CA THR A 284 -21.08 10.44 -1.24
C THR A 284 -22.39 9.66 -1.29
N ARG A 285 -22.42 8.54 -2.04
CA ARG A 285 -23.58 7.67 -2.17
C ARG A 285 -23.83 6.75 -0.98
N TYR A 286 -22.83 6.54 -0.12
CA TYR A 286 -22.91 5.57 0.97
C TYR A 286 -22.25 6.04 2.27
N ARG A 287 -21.40 7.08 2.25
CA ARG A 287 -20.69 7.63 3.42
C ARG A 287 -21.28 8.96 3.83
N ALA A 288 -21.40 9.18 5.16
CA ALA A 288 -21.85 10.45 5.71
C ALA A 288 -20.66 11.42 5.85
N ARG A 289 -20.84 12.66 5.46
CA ARG A 289 -19.83 13.72 5.60
C ARG A 289 -19.37 13.93 7.05
N ALA A 290 -20.27 13.79 8.02
CA ALA A 290 -19.94 13.92 9.44
C ALA A 290 -18.92 12.85 9.91
N GLU A 291 -18.96 11.64 9.34
CA GLU A 291 -18.00 10.58 9.60
C GLU A 291 -16.61 10.97 9.05
N GLU A 292 -16.56 11.51 7.84
CA GLU A 292 -15.30 11.98 7.24
C GLU A 292 -14.68 13.14 8.07
N GLU A 293 -15.50 14.08 8.54
CA GLU A 293 -15.06 15.19 9.39
C GLU A 293 -14.53 14.70 10.75
N GLU A 294 -15.17 13.69 11.36
CA GLU A 294 -14.67 13.06 12.59
C GLU A 294 -13.29 12.45 12.39
N TRP A 295 -13.09 11.72 11.30
CA TRP A 295 -11.80 11.07 11.02
C TRP A 295 -10.73 12.06 10.55
N ALA A 296 -11.10 13.12 9.86
CA ALA A 296 -10.17 14.20 9.51
C ALA A 296 -9.57 14.87 10.75
N ALA A 297 -10.31 14.96 11.85
CA ALA A 297 -9.79 15.44 13.13
C ALA A 297 -8.75 14.51 13.77
N LYS A 298 -8.64 13.27 13.28
CA LYS A 298 -7.69 12.25 13.72
C LYS A 298 -6.61 11.98 12.66
N ASP A 299 -6.36 12.95 11.77
CA ASP A 299 -5.37 12.83 10.69
C ASP A 299 -4.01 12.36 11.23
N PRO A 300 -3.40 11.31 10.63
CA PRO A 300 -2.16 10.72 11.15
C PRO A 300 -0.96 11.66 11.08
N ILE A 301 -0.85 12.51 10.05
CA ILE A 301 0.25 13.47 9.90
C ILE A 301 0.13 14.58 10.93
N ASP A 302 -1.07 15.16 11.07
CA ASP A 302 -1.35 16.18 12.08
C ASP A 302 -1.13 15.69 13.50
N ARG A 303 -1.48 14.42 13.78
CA ARG A 303 -1.26 13.78 15.08
C ARG A 303 0.22 13.72 15.42
N LEU A 304 1.05 13.19 14.52
CA LEU A 304 2.50 13.10 14.75
C LEU A 304 3.14 14.48 14.81
N ARG A 305 2.70 15.42 13.97
CA ARG A 305 3.15 16.83 14.02
C ARG A 305 2.96 17.42 15.42
N ARG A 306 1.73 17.38 15.94
CA ARG A 306 1.40 17.90 17.28
C ARG A 306 2.25 17.26 18.38
N TYR A 307 2.48 15.95 18.29
CA TYR A 307 3.35 15.27 19.24
C TYR A 307 4.78 15.78 19.16
N LEU A 308 5.37 15.87 17.96
CA LEU A 308 6.73 16.33 17.75
C LEU A 308 6.94 17.80 18.14
N GLU A 309 5.97 18.66 17.90
CA GLU A 309 5.96 20.06 18.38
C GLU A 309 6.04 20.12 19.92
N THR A 310 5.32 19.24 20.64
CA THR A 310 5.38 19.20 22.11
C THR A 310 6.72 18.69 22.66
N GLN A 311 7.51 18.01 21.82
CA GLN A 311 8.84 17.50 22.16
C GLN A 311 9.97 18.43 21.68
N ASP A 312 9.66 19.58 21.09
CA ASP A 312 10.61 20.49 20.43
C ASP A 312 11.46 19.78 19.34
N GLU A 313 10.90 18.76 18.69
CA GLU A 313 11.60 17.96 17.66
C GLU A 313 11.43 18.53 16.26
N ILE A 314 10.39 19.31 15.99
CA ILE A 314 10.12 19.97 14.71
C ILE A 314 9.69 21.42 14.92
N ASP A 315 9.95 22.24 13.92
CA ASP A 315 9.55 23.64 13.83
C ASP A 315 8.93 23.95 12.46
N GLU A 316 8.47 25.19 12.26
CA GLU A 316 7.87 25.67 11.02
C GLU A 316 8.82 25.54 9.80
N GLU A 317 10.13 25.67 10.00
CA GLU A 317 11.14 25.54 8.94
C GLU A 317 11.21 24.09 8.47
N PHE A 318 11.25 23.12 9.40
CA PHE A 318 11.24 21.70 9.07
C PHE A 318 9.94 21.28 8.38
N ILE A 319 8.79 21.74 8.87
CA ILE A 319 7.47 21.45 8.27
C ILE A 319 7.42 21.98 6.82
N GLY A 320 7.82 23.26 6.63
CA GLY A 320 7.86 23.86 5.29
C GLY A 320 8.80 23.15 4.33
N HIS A 321 9.93 22.65 4.83
CA HIS A 321 10.87 21.84 4.03
C HIS A 321 10.25 20.50 3.59
N CYS A 322 9.54 19.79 4.48
CA CYS A 322 8.84 18.57 4.12
C CYS A 322 7.73 18.81 3.08
N GLU A 323 7.02 19.92 3.18
CA GLU A 323 5.98 20.30 2.20
C GLU A 323 6.60 20.61 0.83
N GLU A 324 7.74 21.30 0.78
CA GLU A 324 8.49 21.58 -0.44
C GLU A 324 9.01 20.28 -1.09
N GLU A 325 9.64 19.40 -0.32
CA GLU A 325 10.08 18.08 -0.81
C GLU A 325 8.90 17.24 -1.35
N GLY A 326 7.74 17.27 -0.67
CA GLY A 326 6.52 16.61 -1.15
C GLY A 326 6.02 17.17 -2.47
N HIS A 327 6.06 18.50 -2.64
CA HIS A 327 5.72 19.14 -3.90
C HIS A 327 6.69 18.74 -5.01
N ASP A 328 7.99 18.75 -4.74
CA ASP A 328 9.02 18.35 -5.71
C ASP A 328 8.85 16.89 -6.15
N LEU A 329 8.55 16.00 -5.21
CA LEU A 329 8.23 14.60 -5.50
C LEU A 329 7.00 14.49 -6.41
N ALA A 330 5.91 15.21 -6.11
CA ALA A 330 4.71 15.22 -6.94
C ALA A 330 5.00 15.71 -8.36
N MET A 331 5.80 16.76 -8.50
CA MET A 331 6.21 17.29 -9.81
C MET A 331 7.12 16.32 -10.58
N ALA A 332 8.02 15.62 -9.88
CA ALA A 332 8.85 14.58 -10.48
C ALA A 332 7.99 13.42 -11.00
N LEU A 333 7.02 12.94 -10.20
CA LEU A 333 6.06 11.91 -10.62
C LEU A 333 5.25 12.34 -11.84
N HIS A 334 4.75 13.57 -11.84
CA HIS A 334 4.02 14.13 -12.97
C HIS A 334 4.86 14.05 -14.25
N HIS A 335 6.11 14.49 -14.17
CA HIS A 335 7.02 14.47 -15.32
C HIS A 335 7.34 13.05 -15.80
N GLU A 336 7.69 12.15 -14.88
CA GLU A 336 8.04 10.76 -15.18
C GLU A 336 6.87 10.03 -15.89
N ILE A 337 5.65 10.15 -15.35
CA ILE A 337 4.48 9.46 -15.91
C ILE A 337 4.14 9.99 -17.32
N HIS A 338 4.27 11.29 -17.56
CA HIS A 338 4.03 11.85 -18.91
C HIS A 338 5.13 11.48 -19.91
N ALA A 339 6.36 11.22 -19.44
CA ALA A 339 7.48 10.81 -20.27
C ALA A 339 7.50 9.30 -20.59
N MET A 340 6.73 8.49 -19.85
CA MET A 340 6.68 7.05 -20.08
C MET A 340 6.04 6.73 -21.42
N ALA A 341 6.70 5.91 -22.21
CA ALA A 341 6.14 5.35 -23.44
C ALA A 341 5.08 4.28 -23.12
N ASP A 342 4.06 4.20 -23.94
CA ASP A 342 3.12 3.08 -23.86
C ASP A 342 3.82 1.78 -24.29
N PRO A 343 3.52 0.63 -23.62
CA PRO A 343 4.12 -0.65 -23.99
C PRO A 343 3.67 -1.07 -25.38
N ASP A 344 4.55 -1.73 -26.14
CA ASP A 344 4.13 -2.32 -27.40
C ASP A 344 3.09 -3.45 -27.10
N PRO A 345 1.86 -3.35 -27.63
CA PRO A 345 0.86 -4.37 -27.40
C PRO A 345 1.26 -5.80 -27.78
N ILE A 346 2.32 -5.96 -28.62
CA ILE A 346 2.85 -7.28 -28.98
C ILE A 346 3.54 -7.98 -27.80
N GLU A 347 3.97 -7.24 -26.78
CA GLU A 347 4.62 -7.76 -25.59
C GLU A 347 3.76 -8.77 -24.81
N ILE A 348 2.43 -8.67 -24.92
CA ILE A 348 1.49 -9.63 -24.26
C ILE A 348 1.76 -11.09 -24.64
N PHE A 349 2.35 -11.33 -25.82
CA PHE A 349 2.68 -12.67 -26.31
C PHE A 349 4.07 -13.16 -25.86
N SER A 350 4.92 -12.28 -25.32
CA SER A 350 6.35 -12.57 -25.09
C SER A 350 6.60 -13.38 -23.82
N HIS A 351 5.66 -13.38 -22.86
CA HIS A 351 5.85 -13.95 -21.52
C HIS A 351 4.83 -15.03 -21.14
N VAL A 352 4.15 -15.64 -22.12
CA VAL A 352 3.11 -16.66 -21.86
C VAL A 352 3.74 -18.00 -21.48
N TYR A 353 4.79 -18.41 -22.20
CA TYR A 353 5.53 -19.67 -21.97
C TYR A 353 7.03 -19.42 -22.04
N ALA A 354 7.79 -20.26 -21.37
CA ALA A 354 9.27 -20.23 -21.42
C ALA A 354 9.82 -20.61 -22.80
N ASP A 355 9.17 -21.58 -23.45
CA ASP A 355 9.51 -22.02 -24.82
C ASP A 355 8.44 -21.55 -25.84
N PRO A 356 8.79 -21.34 -27.11
CA PRO A 356 7.82 -20.98 -28.14
C PRO A 356 6.66 -21.96 -28.21
N HIS A 357 5.44 -21.45 -28.21
CA HIS A 357 4.22 -22.27 -28.27
C HIS A 357 3.46 -22.00 -29.58
N PRO A 358 3.15 -23.02 -30.41
CA PRO A 358 2.59 -22.81 -31.73
C PRO A 358 1.29 -22.02 -31.77
N LEU A 359 0.42 -22.15 -30.74
CA LEU A 359 -0.83 -21.39 -30.66
C LEU A 359 -0.57 -19.91 -30.38
N VAL A 360 0.31 -19.59 -29.42
CA VAL A 360 0.69 -18.20 -29.09
C VAL A 360 1.36 -17.52 -30.26
N GLU A 361 2.24 -18.22 -30.99
CA GLU A 361 2.87 -17.69 -32.21
C GLU A 361 1.84 -17.43 -33.34
N ALA A 362 0.82 -18.29 -33.46
CA ALA A 362 -0.25 -18.08 -34.44
C ALA A 362 -1.12 -16.87 -34.06
N GLU A 363 -1.47 -16.72 -32.79
CA GLU A 363 -2.24 -15.57 -32.28
C GLU A 363 -1.45 -14.27 -32.42
N ARG A 364 -0.15 -14.26 -32.09
CA ARG A 364 0.75 -13.14 -32.32
C ARG A 364 0.76 -12.71 -33.79
N ALA A 365 0.96 -13.64 -34.71
CA ALA A 365 0.97 -13.37 -36.14
C ALA A 365 -0.37 -12.85 -36.65
N GLU A 366 -1.49 -13.31 -36.08
CA GLU A 366 -2.82 -12.78 -36.40
C GLU A 366 -3.00 -11.35 -35.88
N PHE A 367 -2.56 -11.06 -34.67
CA PHE A 367 -2.59 -9.73 -34.06
C PHE A 367 -1.73 -8.73 -34.83
N GLU A 368 -0.52 -9.11 -35.25
CA GLU A 368 0.35 -8.28 -36.09
C GLU A 368 -0.33 -7.94 -37.42
N ARG A 369 -0.95 -8.93 -38.09
CA ARG A 369 -1.74 -8.68 -39.33
C ARG A 369 -2.95 -7.76 -39.09
N TYR A 370 -3.58 -7.87 -37.93
CA TYR A 370 -4.69 -6.98 -37.59
C TYR A 370 -4.20 -5.55 -37.39
N ARG A 371 -3.14 -5.35 -36.63
CA ARG A 371 -2.55 -4.02 -36.38
C ARG A 371 -2.10 -3.30 -37.67
N SER A 372 -1.44 -4.02 -38.56
CA SER A 372 -0.95 -3.43 -39.81
C SER A 372 -2.03 -2.77 -40.68
N GLN A 373 -3.30 -3.20 -40.52
CA GLN A 373 -4.42 -2.59 -41.25
C GLN A 373 -4.78 -1.18 -40.74
N PHE A 374 -4.37 -0.82 -39.54
CA PHE A 374 -4.63 0.50 -38.95
C PHE A 374 -3.45 1.43 -39.03
N GLU A 375 -2.23 0.91 -39.06
CA GLU A 375 -1.00 1.69 -39.27
C GLU A 375 -1.01 2.39 -40.64
N ASP A 376 -1.39 1.67 -41.67
CA ASP A 376 -1.55 2.25 -43.02
C ASP A 376 -2.67 3.32 -43.11
N ALA A 377 -3.70 3.23 -42.25
CA ALA A 377 -4.80 4.20 -42.19
C ALA A 377 -4.43 5.47 -41.39
N GLY A 378 -3.58 5.34 -40.38
CA GLY A 378 -3.08 6.44 -39.55
C GLY A 378 -2.15 7.35 -40.32
N ASP A 379 -1.20 6.79 -41.06
CA ASP A 379 -0.27 7.53 -41.92
C ASP A 379 -0.99 8.30 -43.05
N GLN A 380 -2.10 7.78 -43.55
CA GLN A 380 -2.92 8.47 -44.56
C GLN A 380 -3.74 9.63 -43.96
N ALA A 381 -4.19 9.51 -42.68
CA ALA A 381 -4.92 10.58 -42.01
C ALA A 381 -4.01 11.75 -41.61
N ASP A 382 -2.79 11.48 -41.16
CA ASP A 382 -1.80 12.50 -40.84
C ASP A 382 -1.26 13.18 -42.11
N ALA A 383 -1.06 12.44 -43.20
CA ALA A 383 -0.68 13.01 -44.48
C ALA A 383 -1.80 13.89 -45.09
N GLY A 384 -3.07 13.52 -44.88
CA GLY A 384 -4.23 14.32 -45.31
C GLY A 384 -4.34 15.63 -44.51
N SER A 385 -4.15 15.57 -43.18
CA SER A 385 -4.17 16.75 -42.32
C SER A 385 -3.02 17.73 -42.60
N ALA A 386 -1.82 17.22 -42.90
CA ALA A 386 -0.67 18.05 -43.30
C ALA A 386 -0.86 18.71 -44.67
N ALA A 387 -1.53 18.02 -45.62
CA ALA A 387 -1.84 18.56 -46.91
C ALA A 387 -2.92 19.66 -46.89
N ASP A 388 -3.95 19.49 -46.04
CA ASP A 388 -4.99 20.51 -45.82
C ASP A 388 -4.46 21.77 -45.11
N SER A 389 -3.54 21.62 -44.14
CA SER A 389 -2.89 22.76 -43.49
C SER A 389 -1.97 23.54 -44.44
N ALA A 390 -1.26 22.87 -45.35
CA ALA A 390 -0.42 23.50 -46.37
C ALA A 390 -1.24 24.19 -47.46
N ALA A 391 -2.43 23.66 -47.80
CA ALA A 391 -3.36 24.28 -48.74
C ALA A 391 -4.03 25.56 -48.17
N ALA A 392 -4.34 25.55 -46.84
CA ALA A 392 -4.90 26.72 -46.15
C ALA A 392 -3.89 27.90 -46.06
N ASP A 393 -2.61 27.59 -45.81
CA ASP A 393 -1.53 28.59 -45.77
C ASP A 393 -1.25 29.21 -47.14
N SER A 394 -1.39 28.45 -48.24
CA SER A 394 -1.20 28.97 -49.60
C SER A 394 -2.34 29.91 -50.07
N THR A 395 -3.58 29.67 -49.61
CA THR A 395 -4.74 30.53 -49.91
C THR A 395 -4.70 31.85 -49.14
N ALA A 396 -4.23 31.82 -47.88
CA ALA A 396 -4.05 33.04 -47.07
C ALA A 396 -2.95 33.98 -47.62
N ALA A 397 -1.93 33.40 -48.27
CA ALA A 397 -0.83 34.18 -48.90
C ALA A 397 -1.23 34.86 -50.23
N GLU A 398 -2.26 34.37 -50.93
CA GLU A 398 -2.78 35.00 -52.17
C GLU A 398 -3.82 36.09 -51.89
N GLU A 399 -4.62 36.00 -50.85
CA GLU A 399 -5.60 37.05 -50.47
C GLU A 399 -4.95 38.31 -49.85
N GLY A 400 -3.73 38.20 -49.29
CA GLY A 400 -2.98 39.32 -48.71
C GLY A 400 -2.25 40.20 -49.76
N ARG A 401 -2.37 39.92 -51.07
CA ARG A 401 -1.70 40.65 -52.17
C ARG A 401 -2.65 41.37 -53.17
N ARG A 402 -3.90 41.54 -52.77
CA ARG A 402 -4.84 42.38 -53.55
C ARG A 402 -5.22 43.64 -52.82
#